data_06bc4e04cadb1ff31872e0b00c77aa48
#
_entry.id   06bc4e04cadb1ff31872e0b00c77aa48
#
_cell.length_a   1.000
_cell.length_b   1.000
_cell.length_c   1.000
_cell.angle_alpha   90.00
_cell.angle_beta   90.00
_cell.angle_gamma   90.00
#
_symmetry.space_group_name_H-M   'P 1'
#
loop_
_entity.id
_entity.type
_entity.pdbx_description
1 polymer ?
#
loop_
_entity_poly.entity_id
_entity_poly.type
_entity_poly.pdbx_seq_one_letter_code
_entity_poly.pdbx_strand_id
1 'polypeptide(L)'
;MRAADRRPTVNRSALVVKPKQPFLDWLHGADSTSSSLTLRELVSEPTIYLIPECDTPEDVGDVLHGLCEEIFIEELAGWFNDTTTWPRDRGYEVFCRWFDYQHHSMLIDLCDEPLIREWD
;
A
#
# COMPACT_ATOMS: atom_id res chain seq x y z
N MET A 1 -1.55 20.92 -27.11
CA MET A 1 -2.16 19.58 -27.25
C MET A 1 -3.67 19.71 -27.11
N ARG A 2 -4.39 19.12 -28.03
CA ARG A 2 -5.85 19.06 -27.93
C ARG A 2 -6.26 18.02 -26.90
N ALA A 3 -7.44 18.20 -26.30
CA ALA A 3 -7.94 17.24 -25.29
C ALA A 3 -8.01 15.82 -25.84
N ALA A 4 -8.38 15.66 -27.14
CA ALA A 4 -8.47 14.34 -27.78
C ALA A 4 -7.13 13.63 -27.92
N ASP A 5 -6.01 14.34 -27.81
CA ASP A 5 -4.67 13.78 -27.96
C ASP A 5 -4.08 13.38 -26.58
N ARG A 6 -4.81 13.66 -25.51
CA ARG A 6 -4.34 13.35 -24.15
C ARG A 6 -4.72 11.92 -23.77
N ARG A 7 -3.83 11.29 -22.99
CA ARG A 7 -4.13 9.97 -22.43
C ARG A 7 -5.20 10.09 -21.33
N PRO A 8 -6.04 9.08 -21.19
CA PRO A 8 -7.08 9.10 -20.17
C PRO A 8 -6.51 9.03 -18.76
N THR A 9 -7.22 9.67 -17.83
CA THR A 9 -6.95 9.51 -16.40
C THR A 9 -7.73 8.30 -15.87
N VAL A 10 -7.22 7.67 -14.83
CA VAL A 10 -7.89 6.58 -14.15
C VAL A 10 -8.75 7.18 -13.02
N ASN A 11 -9.95 6.65 -12.82
CA ASN A 11 -10.89 7.13 -11.80
C ASN A 11 -10.57 6.57 -10.40
N ARG A 12 -9.31 6.65 -10.03
CA ARG A 12 -8.79 6.21 -8.73
C ARG A 12 -7.68 7.17 -8.31
N SER A 13 -7.40 7.18 -7.02
CA SER A 13 -6.14 7.72 -6.52
C SER A 13 -5.18 6.58 -6.25
N ALA A 14 -3.88 6.87 -6.25
CA ALA A 14 -2.85 5.91 -5.89
C ALA A 14 -2.35 6.20 -4.48
N LEU A 15 -2.11 5.14 -3.73
CA LEU A 15 -1.50 5.20 -2.42
C LEU A 15 -0.28 4.29 -2.42
N VAL A 16 0.90 4.90 -2.28
CA VAL A 16 2.16 4.15 -2.14
C VAL A 16 2.37 3.91 -0.65
N VAL A 17 2.51 2.64 -0.25
CA VAL A 17 2.64 2.27 1.17
C VAL A 17 4.02 1.67 1.40
N LYS A 18 4.73 2.20 2.39
CA LYS A 18 6.08 1.77 2.73
C LYS A 18 6.15 1.31 4.19
N PRO A 19 6.62 0.09 4.44
CA PRO A 19 6.81 -0.36 5.83
C PRO A 19 7.86 0.48 6.57
N LYS A 20 7.66 0.61 7.88
CA LYS A 20 8.58 1.26 8.79
C LYS A 20 9.27 0.23 9.69
N GLN A 21 10.11 0.69 10.60
CA GLN A 21 10.89 -0.19 11.47
C GLN A 21 10.05 -1.21 12.26
N PRO A 22 8.86 -0.87 12.81
CA PRO A 22 8.06 -1.88 13.51
C PRO A 22 7.67 -3.08 12.64
N PHE A 23 7.42 -2.86 11.35
CA PHE A 23 7.14 -3.95 10.42
C PHE A 23 8.36 -4.86 10.26
N LEU A 24 9.54 -4.28 10.09
CA LEU A 24 10.78 -5.06 9.98
C LEU A 24 11.05 -5.85 11.25
N ASP A 25 10.84 -5.25 12.42
CA ASP A 25 11.01 -5.93 13.70
C ASP A 25 10.07 -7.13 13.83
N TRP A 26 8.80 -6.95 13.41
CA TRP A 26 7.86 -8.07 13.35
C TRP A 26 8.37 -9.17 12.44
N LEU A 27 8.81 -8.82 11.23
CA LEU A 27 9.26 -9.80 10.24
C LEU A 27 10.48 -10.58 10.75
N HIS A 28 11.45 -9.90 11.36
CA HIS A 28 12.62 -10.56 11.95
C HIS A 28 12.22 -11.57 13.03
N GLY A 29 11.21 -11.24 13.84
CA GLY A 29 10.75 -12.14 14.90
C GLY A 29 9.90 -13.27 14.38
N ALA A 30 9.15 -13.07 13.32
CA ALA A 30 8.24 -14.06 12.76
C ALA A 30 8.94 -15.05 11.83
N ASP A 31 9.87 -14.55 11.01
CA ASP A 31 10.57 -15.32 9.98
C ASP A 31 12.08 -15.31 10.26
N SER A 32 12.58 -16.44 10.76
CA SER A 32 13.99 -16.57 11.13
C SER A 32 14.94 -16.42 9.92
N THR A 33 14.44 -16.63 8.70
CA THR A 33 15.27 -16.50 7.49
C THR A 33 15.45 -15.05 7.06
N SER A 34 14.69 -14.12 7.66
CA SER A 34 14.72 -12.70 7.31
C SER A 34 15.71 -11.88 8.12
N SER A 35 16.49 -12.50 9.02
CA SER A 35 17.33 -11.79 9.98
C SER A 35 18.34 -10.82 9.35
N SER A 36 18.76 -11.07 8.12
CA SER A 36 19.69 -10.20 7.40
C SER A 36 19.02 -9.10 6.59
N LEU A 37 17.69 -9.12 6.47
CA LEU A 37 16.95 -8.11 5.71
C LEU A 37 17.04 -6.76 6.40
N THR A 38 17.37 -5.72 5.63
CA THR A 38 17.46 -4.36 6.13
C THR A 38 16.18 -3.58 5.82
N LEU A 39 15.96 -2.48 6.53
CA LEU A 39 14.82 -1.61 6.25
C LEU A 39 14.91 -1.05 4.82
N ARG A 40 16.10 -0.71 4.37
CA ARG A 40 16.32 -0.21 3.00
C ARG A 40 15.87 -1.22 1.96
N GLU A 41 16.17 -2.49 2.15
CA GLU A 41 15.72 -3.56 1.26
C GLU A 41 14.21 -3.76 1.34
N LEU A 42 13.66 -3.70 2.54
CA LEU A 42 12.22 -3.87 2.76
C LEU A 42 11.40 -2.83 2.01
N VAL A 43 11.85 -1.58 1.97
CA VAL A 43 11.12 -0.47 1.34
C VAL A 43 11.49 -0.23 -0.11
N SER A 44 12.40 -1.03 -0.69
CA SER A 44 12.95 -0.79 -2.03
C SER A 44 11.91 -0.90 -3.14
N GLU A 45 10.86 -1.67 -2.92
CA GLU A 45 9.81 -1.88 -3.92
C GLU A 45 8.44 -1.85 -3.24
N PRO A 46 7.93 -0.65 -2.95
CA PRO A 46 6.66 -0.49 -2.24
C PRO A 46 5.47 -0.92 -3.09
N THR A 47 4.41 -1.36 -2.42
CA THR A 47 3.16 -1.68 -3.08
C THR A 47 2.36 -0.41 -3.32
N ILE A 48 1.71 -0.35 -4.48
CA ILE A 48 0.80 0.74 -4.83
C ILE A 48 -0.62 0.20 -4.78
N TYR A 49 -1.46 0.88 -4.00
CA TYR A 49 -2.88 0.54 -3.89
C TYR A 49 -3.71 1.56 -4.66
N LEU A 50 -4.69 1.08 -5.39
CA LEU A 50 -5.70 1.97 -5.96
C LEU A 50 -6.82 2.14 -4.95
N ILE A 51 -7.12 3.37 -4.62
CA ILE A 51 -8.16 3.74 -3.65
C ILE A 51 -9.18 4.66 -4.32
N PRO A 52 -10.36 4.89 -3.71
CA PRO A 52 -11.29 5.87 -4.23
C PRO A 52 -10.62 7.23 -4.44
N GLU A 53 -11.08 7.97 -5.42
CA GLU A 53 -10.53 9.30 -5.72
C GLU A 53 -10.55 10.19 -4.48
N CYS A 54 -9.40 10.78 -4.16
CA CYS A 54 -9.23 11.69 -3.05
C CYS A 54 -8.57 12.96 -3.54
N ASP A 55 -9.11 14.12 -3.15
CA ASP A 55 -8.57 15.42 -3.55
C ASP A 55 -7.79 16.10 -2.43
N THR A 56 -8.02 15.73 -1.18
CA THR A 56 -7.41 16.36 -0.02
C THR A 56 -6.78 15.32 0.92
N PRO A 57 -5.81 15.74 1.76
CA PRO A 57 -5.29 14.85 2.79
C PRO A 57 -6.35 14.32 3.76
N GLU A 58 -7.40 15.11 4.02
CA GLU A 58 -8.51 14.69 4.88
C GLU A 58 -9.29 13.54 4.25
N ASP A 59 -9.54 13.62 2.94
CA ASP A 59 -10.20 12.54 2.20
C ASP A 59 -9.40 11.24 2.29
N VAL A 60 -8.07 11.33 2.15
CA VAL A 60 -7.17 10.18 2.28
C VAL A 60 -7.27 9.57 3.67
N GLY A 61 -7.26 10.40 4.70
CA GLY A 61 -7.40 9.93 6.07
C GLY A 61 -8.71 9.18 6.30
N ASP A 62 -9.82 9.71 5.79
CA ASP A 62 -11.14 9.08 5.90
C ASP A 62 -11.16 7.72 5.21
N VAL A 63 -10.61 7.64 4.01
CA VAL A 63 -10.52 6.39 3.26
C VAL A 63 -9.64 5.38 4.00
N LEU A 64 -8.51 5.82 4.54
CA LEU A 64 -7.61 4.94 5.28
C LEU A 64 -8.22 4.37 6.56
N HIS A 65 -9.06 5.13 7.25
CA HIS A 65 -9.77 4.59 8.42
C HIS A 65 -10.60 3.35 8.05
N GLY A 66 -11.13 3.31 6.84
CA GLY A 66 -11.91 2.17 6.37
C GLY A 66 -11.11 1.06 5.71
N LEU A 67 -9.91 1.34 5.20
CA LEU A 67 -9.13 0.39 4.41
C LEU A 67 -7.82 -0.04 5.06
N CYS A 68 -7.39 0.58 6.15
CA CYS A 68 -6.07 0.32 6.73
C CYS A 68 -5.87 -1.14 7.13
N GLU A 69 -6.89 -1.81 7.63
CA GLU A 69 -6.77 -3.22 7.99
C GLU A 69 -6.52 -4.10 6.77
N GLU A 70 -7.24 -3.86 5.67
CA GLU A 70 -7.02 -4.61 4.43
C GLU A 70 -5.61 -4.40 3.89
N ILE A 71 -5.13 -3.16 3.90
CA ILE A 71 -3.77 -2.85 3.47
C ILE A 71 -2.75 -3.54 4.37
N PHE A 72 -2.97 -3.48 5.68
CA PHE A 72 -2.09 -4.12 6.66
C PHE A 72 -1.96 -5.62 6.39
N ILE A 73 -3.09 -6.28 6.16
CA ILE A 73 -3.14 -7.71 5.86
C ILE A 73 -2.39 -8.04 4.56
N GLU A 74 -2.59 -7.26 3.50
CA GLU A 74 -1.89 -7.45 2.24
C GLU A 74 -0.38 -7.35 2.42
N GLU A 75 0.09 -6.36 3.19
CA GLU A 75 1.52 -6.18 3.45
C GLU A 75 2.09 -7.34 4.26
N LEU A 76 1.40 -7.75 5.31
CA LEU A 76 1.83 -8.88 6.15
C LEU A 76 1.91 -10.17 5.32
N ALA A 77 0.85 -10.49 4.58
CA ALA A 77 0.77 -11.71 3.77
C ALA A 77 1.83 -11.74 2.67
N GLY A 78 2.18 -10.59 2.13
CA GLY A 78 3.20 -10.49 1.11
C GLY A 78 4.61 -10.86 1.59
N TRP A 79 4.88 -10.72 2.88
CA TRP A 79 6.19 -11.02 3.45
C TRP A 79 6.22 -12.33 4.24
N PHE A 80 5.22 -12.60 5.04
CA PHE A 80 5.16 -13.84 5.80
C PHE A 80 3.71 -14.21 6.11
N ASN A 81 3.22 -15.20 5.40
CA ASN A 81 1.79 -15.54 5.39
C ASN A 81 1.42 -16.59 6.46
N ASP A 82 1.91 -16.40 7.68
CA ASP A 82 1.47 -17.16 8.84
C ASP A 82 0.68 -16.22 9.75
N THR A 83 -0.64 -16.35 9.70
CA THR A 83 -1.56 -15.46 10.40
C THR A 83 -1.41 -15.48 11.92
N THR A 84 -0.85 -16.57 12.47
CA THR A 84 -0.62 -16.69 13.91
C THR A 84 0.45 -15.74 14.42
N THR A 85 1.34 -15.26 13.53
CA THR A 85 2.42 -14.33 13.87
C THR A 85 2.02 -12.87 13.73
N TRP A 86 0.88 -12.60 13.09
CA TRP A 86 0.46 -11.23 12.77
C TRP A 86 0.03 -10.46 14.02
N PRO A 87 0.27 -9.13 14.06
CA PRO A 87 -0.27 -8.31 15.14
C PRO A 87 -1.80 -8.39 15.13
N ARG A 88 -2.39 -8.48 16.32
CA ARG A 88 -3.86 -8.56 16.45
C ARG A 88 -4.50 -7.20 16.22
N ASP A 89 -3.87 -6.14 16.71
CA ASP A 89 -4.33 -4.78 16.48
C ASP A 89 -3.77 -4.28 15.15
N ARG A 90 -4.66 -4.11 14.18
CA ARG A 90 -4.35 -3.59 12.87
C ARG A 90 -5.20 -2.35 12.56
N GLY A 91 -5.54 -1.62 13.60
CA GLY A 91 -6.29 -0.40 13.48
C GLY A 91 -5.46 0.76 12.94
N TYR A 92 -6.10 1.90 12.76
CA TYR A 92 -5.49 3.06 12.10
C TYR A 92 -4.25 3.58 12.82
N GLU A 93 -4.27 3.63 14.16
CA GLU A 93 -3.12 4.13 14.92
C GLU A 93 -1.90 3.22 14.74
N VAL A 94 -2.10 1.90 14.81
CA VAL A 94 -1.02 0.93 14.61
C VAL A 94 -0.53 1.02 13.17
N PHE A 95 -1.46 1.12 12.22
CA PHE A 95 -1.12 1.29 10.80
C PHE A 95 -0.17 2.49 10.61
N CYS A 96 -0.49 3.63 11.21
CA CYS A 96 0.34 4.84 11.07
C CYS A 96 1.72 4.69 11.72
N ARG A 97 1.87 3.84 12.73
CA ARG A 97 3.17 3.55 13.33
C ARG A 97 4.01 2.57 12.52
N TRP A 98 3.34 1.68 11.77
CA TRP A 98 4.01 0.62 11.01
C TRP A 98 4.29 0.99 9.56
N PHE A 99 3.57 1.98 9.01
CA PHE A 99 3.66 2.35 7.60
C PHE A 99 3.72 3.85 7.40
N ASP A 100 4.50 4.26 6.40
CA ASP A 100 4.37 5.55 5.74
C ASP A 100 3.54 5.36 4.48
N TYR A 101 2.86 6.42 4.04
CA TYR A 101 2.17 6.38 2.78
C TYR A 101 2.32 7.69 2.03
N GLN A 102 2.18 7.61 0.72
CA GLN A 102 2.22 8.78 -0.16
C GLN A 102 1.03 8.68 -1.11
N HIS A 103 0.23 9.72 -1.12
CA HIS A 103 -0.96 9.81 -1.96
C HIS A 103 -0.65 10.53 -3.27
N HIS A 104 -1.19 9.98 -4.36
CA HIS A 104 -1.12 10.58 -5.68
C HIS A 104 -2.53 10.62 -6.26
N SER A 105 -3.01 11.83 -6.55
CA SER A 105 -4.39 12.03 -7.03
C SER A 105 -4.54 11.83 -8.53
N MET A 106 -3.43 11.85 -9.28
CA MET A 106 -3.48 11.80 -10.73
C MET A 106 -2.80 10.53 -11.25
N LEU A 107 -3.58 9.66 -11.89
CA LEU A 107 -3.06 8.52 -12.62
C LEU A 107 -3.43 8.66 -14.09
N ILE A 108 -2.44 8.57 -14.96
CA ILE A 108 -2.63 8.66 -16.40
C ILE A 108 -2.29 7.30 -17.00
N ASP A 109 -3.22 6.75 -17.76
CA ASP A 109 -3.02 5.45 -18.41
C ASP A 109 -2.35 5.66 -19.76
N LEU A 110 -1.14 5.13 -19.93
CA LEU A 110 -0.39 5.21 -21.17
C LEU A 110 -0.56 3.99 -22.06
N CYS A 111 -1.30 2.99 -21.58
CA CYS A 111 -1.54 1.76 -22.35
C CYS A 111 -2.78 1.91 -23.20
N ASP A 112 -2.78 1.28 -24.36
CA ASP A 112 -3.94 1.27 -25.24
C ASP A 112 -4.95 0.18 -24.86
N GLU A 113 -4.48 -0.89 -24.21
CA GLU A 113 -5.34 -1.96 -23.74
C GLU A 113 -6.03 -1.57 -22.41
N PRO A 114 -7.24 -2.08 -22.17
CA PRO A 114 -7.94 -1.78 -20.93
C PRO A 114 -7.25 -2.40 -19.72
N LEU A 115 -7.41 -1.73 -18.57
CA LEU A 115 -6.99 -2.28 -17.30
C LEU A 115 -7.79 -3.54 -16.98
N ILE A 116 -7.10 -4.57 -16.49
CA ILE A 116 -7.73 -5.83 -16.10
C ILE A 116 -7.48 -6.06 -14.62
N ARG A 117 -8.53 -6.42 -13.90
CA ARG A 117 -8.42 -6.84 -12.50
C ARG A 117 -8.31 -8.35 -12.45
N GLU A 118 -7.24 -8.84 -11.87
CA GLU A 118 -6.99 -10.27 -11.73
C GLU A 118 -7.23 -10.69 -10.27
N TRP A 119 -7.99 -11.78 -10.10
CA TRP A 119 -8.32 -12.32 -8.79
C TRP A 119 -7.54 -13.60 -8.57
N ASP A 120 -6.83 -13.67 -7.46
CA ASP A 120 -6.08 -14.88 -7.07
C ASP A 120 -6.99 -15.91 -6.37
#